data_4ff97b6bab70dfeec14eb8145e4ac1fb
#
_entry.id   4ff97b6bab70dfeec14eb8145e4ac1fb
#
_cell.length_a   1.000
_cell.length_b   1.000
_cell.length_c   1.000
_cell.angle_alpha   90.00
_cell.angle_beta   90.00
_cell.angle_gamma   90.00
#
_symmetry.space_group_name_H-M   'P 1'
#
loop_
_entity.id
_entity.type
_entity.pdbx_description
1 polymer ?
#
loop_
_entity_poly.entity_id
_entity_poly.type
_entity_poly.pdbx_seq_one_letter_code
_entity_poly.pdbx_strand_id
1 'polypeptide(L)'
;MDIQERIVQSLSILHPKWKEFFDKHHSKLSDALQLLLKVNPNDVTPPIERIFSTFIIKPEDVKVIIIGQDPYPKRGDACGLSFSCDGAMPKSFINIKACLDKCGPQVNSSDLRPWLYQGVMLLNMSLTTEVGQSNVHKSYWKPFVTAMITEITSLSDGICFFLWGRDAQAVKPHIKGKHYIYEW
;
A
#
# COMPACT_ATOMS: atom_id res chain seq x y z
N MET A 1 19.93 5.23 13.96
CA MET A 1 18.59 4.72 14.33
C MET A 1 18.59 3.23 14.01
N ASP A 2 18.31 2.41 15.00
CA ASP A 2 18.21 0.98 14.79
C ASP A 2 16.91 0.60 14.06
N ILE A 3 16.75 -0.67 13.67
CA ILE A 3 15.59 -1.11 12.90
C ILE A 3 14.30 -1.03 13.72
N GLN A 4 14.36 -1.23 15.04
CA GLN A 4 13.19 -1.16 15.91
C GLN A 4 12.69 0.28 16.02
N GLU A 5 13.60 1.24 16.20
CA GLU A 5 13.28 2.67 16.21
C GLU A 5 12.63 3.10 14.88
N ARG A 6 13.14 2.61 13.74
CA ARG A 6 12.58 2.90 12.41
C ARG A 6 11.17 2.31 12.23
N ILE A 7 10.92 1.10 12.76
CA ILE A 7 9.58 0.49 12.77
C ILE A 7 8.62 1.32 13.63
N VAL A 8 9.05 1.73 14.85
CA VAL A 8 8.24 2.60 15.71
C VAL A 8 7.93 3.91 15.03
N GLN A 9 8.90 4.51 14.35
CA GLN A 9 8.68 5.72 13.55
C GLN A 9 7.66 5.49 12.45
N SER A 10 7.71 4.35 11.73
CA SER A 10 6.73 4.04 10.69
C SER A 10 5.31 3.88 11.22
N LEU A 11 5.16 3.38 12.45
CA LEU A 11 3.85 3.28 13.12
C LEU A 11 3.35 4.62 13.64
N SER A 12 4.24 5.57 13.92
CA SER A 12 3.87 6.90 14.44
C SER A 12 3.20 7.80 13.39
N ILE A 13 3.38 7.51 12.10
CA ILE A 13 2.73 8.27 11.02
C ILE A 13 1.28 7.88 10.76
N LEU A 14 0.81 6.76 11.34
CA LEU A 14 -0.56 6.31 11.18
C LEU A 14 -1.55 7.36 11.67
N HIS A 15 -2.64 7.55 10.92
CA HIS A 15 -3.77 8.27 11.48
C HIS A 15 -4.29 7.51 12.72
N PRO A 16 -4.58 8.20 13.86
CA PRO A 16 -4.91 7.53 15.14
C PRO A 16 -6.04 6.50 15.07
N LYS A 17 -7.01 6.69 14.16
CA LYS A 17 -8.12 5.75 13.96
C LYS A 17 -7.70 4.39 13.39
N TRP A 18 -6.51 4.27 12.78
CA TRP A 18 -6.00 2.97 12.35
C TRP A 18 -5.45 2.12 13.50
N LYS A 19 -5.17 2.74 14.65
CA LYS A 19 -4.54 2.05 15.77
C LYS A 19 -5.35 0.83 16.21
N GLU A 20 -6.67 0.98 16.37
CA GLU A 20 -7.55 -0.13 16.75
C GLU A 20 -7.48 -1.31 15.76
N PHE A 21 -7.43 -1.02 14.45
CA PHE A 21 -7.32 -2.05 13.42
C PHE A 21 -5.97 -2.76 13.48
N PHE A 22 -4.89 -2.02 13.68
CA PHE A 22 -3.54 -2.55 13.82
C PHE A 22 -3.42 -3.42 15.07
N ASP A 23 -3.97 -2.97 16.19
CA ASP A 23 -3.98 -3.71 17.45
C ASP A 23 -4.79 -5.02 17.33
N LYS A 24 -5.96 -4.97 16.69
CA LYS A 24 -6.81 -6.14 16.41
C LYS A 24 -6.10 -7.20 15.56
N HIS A 25 -5.25 -6.78 14.64
CA HIS A 25 -4.50 -7.67 13.74
C HIS A 25 -3.02 -7.77 14.06
N HIS A 26 -2.64 -7.46 15.31
CA HIS A 26 -1.26 -7.43 15.77
C HIS A 26 -0.49 -8.73 15.45
N SER A 27 -1.09 -9.92 15.61
CA SER A 27 -0.41 -11.18 15.31
C SER A 27 0.04 -11.29 13.85
N LYS A 28 -0.84 -10.90 12.90
CA LYS A 28 -0.51 -10.90 11.47
C LYS A 28 0.54 -9.84 11.10
N LEU A 29 0.48 -8.68 11.77
CA LEU A 29 1.46 -7.61 11.62
C LEU A 29 2.82 -8.04 12.18
N SER A 30 2.82 -8.69 13.34
CA SER A 30 4.03 -9.14 14.03
C SER A 30 4.88 -10.06 13.15
N ASP A 31 4.27 -11.00 12.43
CA ASP A 31 4.99 -11.91 11.53
C ASP A 31 5.76 -11.14 10.44
N ALA A 32 5.15 -10.11 9.86
CA ALA A 32 5.80 -9.27 8.86
C ALA A 32 6.90 -8.37 9.47
N LEU A 33 6.68 -7.83 10.67
CA LEU A 33 7.68 -7.01 11.35
C LEU A 33 8.88 -7.84 11.83
N GLN A 34 8.66 -9.08 12.28
CA GLN A 34 9.74 -9.99 12.66
C GLN A 34 10.63 -10.38 11.47
N LEU A 35 10.07 -10.46 10.26
CA LEU A 35 10.86 -10.63 9.05
C LEU A 35 11.83 -9.45 8.88
N LEU A 36 11.35 -8.21 9.07
CA LEU A 36 12.19 -7.02 8.90
C LEU A 36 13.37 -6.98 9.88
N LEU A 37 13.23 -7.58 11.07
CA LEU A 37 14.33 -7.69 12.04
C LEU A 37 15.44 -8.66 11.60
N LYS A 38 15.17 -9.51 10.59
CA LYS A 38 16.11 -10.54 10.10
C LYS A 38 16.82 -10.16 8.81
N VAL A 39 16.38 -9.10 8.14
CA VAL A 39 16.95 -8.61 6.88
C VAL A 39 17.77 -7.34 7.11
N ASN A 40 18.69 -7.04 6.18
CA ASN A 40 19.42 -5.78 6.25
C ASN A 40 18.44 -4.61 5.95
N PRO A 41 18.24 -3.67 6.91
CA PRO A 41 17.28 -2.58 6.74
C PRO A 41 17.59 -1.66 5.56
N ASN A 42 18.85 -1.62 5.12
CA ASN A 42 19.25 -0.82 3.95
C ASN A 42 18.89 -1.49 2.62
N ASP A 43 18.58 -2.77 2.62
CA ASP A 43 18.15 -3.52 1.43
C ASP A 43 16.62 -3.67 1.36
N VAL A 44 15.88 -3.13 2.34
CA VAL A 44 14.42 -3.07 2.32
C VAL A 44 13.93 -1.86 1.53
N THR A 45 12.91 -2.04 0.71
CA THR A 45 12.19 -1.00 -0.01
C THR A 45 10.69 -1.13 0.20
N PRO A 46 9.93 -0.05 0.47
CA PRO A 46 10.39 1.34 0.71
C PRO A 46 11.25 1.46 1.97
N PRO A 47 11.82 2.65 2.25
CA PRO A 47 12.44 2.92 3.55
C PRO A 47 11.48 2.55 4.68
N ILE A 48 11.99 1.92 5.74
CA ILE A 48 11.17 1.34 6.83
C ILE A 48 10.22 2.38 7.43
N GLU A 49 10.64 3.62 7.54
CA GLU A 49 9.84 4.73 8.07
C GLU A 49 8.61 5.06 7.21
N ARG A 50 8.55 4.55 5.99
CA ARG A 50 7.48 4.82 5.01
C ARG A 50 6.58 3.64 4.71
N ILE A 51 6.77 2.49 5.36
CA ILE A 51 6.01 1.26 5.09
C ILE A 51 4.49 1.51 5.18
N PHE A 52 4.07 2.32 6.14
CA PHE A 52 2.65 2.59 6.42
C PHE A 52 2.14 3.91 5.87
N SER A 53 2.80 4.53 4.87
CA SER A 53 2.42 5.82 4.32
C SER A 53 0.98 5.89 3.80
N THR A 54 0.41 4.79 3.33
CA THR A 54 -0.98 4.74 2.87
C THR A 54 -2.01 4.89 4.00
N PHE A 55 -1.62 4.69 5.26
CA PHE A 55 -2.49 4.75 6.43
C PHE A 55 -2.46 6.10 7.17
N ILE A 56 -1.98 7.16 6.52
CA ILE A 56 -1.96 8.51 7.11
C ILE A 56 -3.31 9.23 7.01
N ILE A 57 -4.19 8.82 6.10
CA ILE A 57 -5.56 9.33 5.97
C ILE A 57 -6.50 8.56 6.90
N LYS A 58 -7.64 9.16 7.23
CA LYS A 58 -8.66 8.46 8.04
C LYS A 58 -9.26 7.28 7.29
N PRO A 59 -9.54 6.15 7.95
CA PRO A 59 -10.22 5.02 7.31
C PRO A 59 -11.56 5.43 6.65
N GLU A 60 -12.33 6.30 7.29
CA GLU A 60 -13.64 6.75 6.80
C GLU A 60 -13.55 7.70 5.60
N ASP A 61 -12.40 8.33 5.39
CA ASP A 61 -12.18 9.21 4.23
C ASP A 61 -11.81 8.43 2.96
N VAL A 62 -11.59 7.11 3.06
CA VAL A 62 -11.23 6.27 1.92
C VAL A 62 -12.43 6.08 0.99
N LYS A 63 -12.29 6.57 -0.23
CA LYS A 63 -13.30 6.49 -1.31
C LYS A 63 -12.90 5.52 -2.42
N VAL A 64 -11.60 5.39 -2.65
CA VAL A 64 -11.01 4.56 -3.69
C VAL A 64 -9.86 3.76 -3.10
N ILE A 65 -9.76 2.49 -3.46
CA ILE A 65 -8.58 1.66 -3.13
C ILE A 65 -7.99 1.12 -4.43
N ILE A 66 -6.73 1.44 -4.66
CA ILE A 66 -5.95 0.90 -5.79
C ILE A 66 -4.96 -0.10 -5.22
N ILE A 67 -5.06 -1.36 -5.62
CA ILE A 67 -4.21 -2.43 -5.12
C ILE A 67 -3.04 -2.65 -6.07
N GLY A 68 -1.82 -2.44 -5.55
CA GLY A 68 -0.57 -2.84 -6.19
C GLY A 68 -0.07 -4.20 -5.71
N GLN A 69 0.96 -4.72 -6.38
CA GLN A 69 1.57 -6.00 -6.05
C GLN A 69 2.53 -5.85 -4.86
N ASP A 70 3.62 -5.13 -5.07
CA ASP A 70 4.70 -4.87 -4.12
C ASP A 70 5.38 -3.53 -4.43
N PRO A 71 6.23 -3.01 -3.55
CA PRO A 71 6.97 -1.79 -3.80
C PRO A 71 7.95 -1.94 -4.97
N TYR A 72 8.25 -0.83 -5.65
CA TYR A 72 9.30 -0.82 -6.68
C TYR A 72 10.63 -1.30 -6.08
N PRO A 73 11.28 -2.30 -6.70
CA PRO A 73 12.49 -2.91 -6.14
C PRO A 73 13.75 -2.05 -6.32
N LYS A 74 13.72 -1.03 -7.17
CA LYS A 74 14.86 -0.13 -7.34
C LYS A 74 14.97 0.80 -6.13
N ARG A 75 16.16 0.88 -5.55
CA ARG A 75 16.46 1.72 -4.40
C ARG A 75 16.08 3.19 -4.67
N GLY A 76 15.30 3.77 -3.76
CA GLY A 76 14.86 5.17 -3.82
C GLY A 76 13.62 5.43 -4.65
N ASP A 77 13.05 4.42 -5.33
CA ASP A 77 11.83 4.59 -6.11
C ASP A 77 10.56 4.46 -5.24
N ALA A 78 10.48 3.45 -4.38
CA ALA A 78 9.30 3.21 -3.56
C ALA A 78 9.18 4.19 -2.38
N CYS A 79 7.98 4.72 -2.17
CA CYS A 79 7.66 5.70 -1.13
C CYS A 79 6.59 5.24 -0.13
N GLY A 80 6.19 3.96 -0.16
CA GLY A 80 5.15 3.40 0.72
C GLY A 80 3.73 3.52 0.18
N LEU A 81 3.55 4.03 -1.04
CA LEU A 81 2.28 4.10 -1.76
C LEU A 81 2.38 3.27 -3.04
N SER A 82 1.39 2.43 -3.33
CA SER A 82 1.38 1.67 -4.59
C SER A 82 1.37 2.61 -5.79
N PHE A 83 2.11 2.25 -6.85
CA PHE A 83 2.27 3.02 -8.09
C PHE A 83 2.92 4.40 -7.96
N SER A 84 3.07 4.94 -6.76
CA SER A 84 3.77 6.20 -6.52
C SER A 84 5.28 5.99 -6.48
N CYS A 85 6.04 6.94 -7.04
CA CYS A 85 7.49 6.82 -7.17
C CYS A 85 8.18 8.16 -6.86
N ASP A 86 9.19 8.11 -5.99
CA ASP A 86 10.06 9.27 -5.70
C ASP A 86 11.20 9.40 -6.74
N GLY A 87 11.45 8.35 -7.53
CA GLY A 87 12.48 8.33 -8.57
C GLY A 87 11.94 8.66 -9.97
N ALA A 88 12.58 8.07 -10.99
CA ALA A 88 12.12 8.20 -12.36
C ALA A 88 10.77 7.50 -12.56
N MET A 89 9.92 8.09 -13.40
CA MET A 89 8.57 7.57 -13.67
C MET A 89 8.61 6.11 -14.15
N PRO A 90 8.01 5.16 -13.39
CA PRO A 90 8.07 3.74 -13.72
C PRO A 90 7.15 3.38 -14.90
N LYS A 91 7.46 2.27 -15.58
CA LYS A 91 6.64 1.79 -16.72
C LYS A 91 5.17 1.57 -16.35
N SER A 92 4.90 1.01 -15.16
CA SER A 92 3.53 0.83 -14.68
C SER A 92 2.77 2.15 -14.58
N PHE A 93 3.43 3.20 -14.07
CA PHE A 93 2.81 4.52 -13.99
C PHE A 93 2.67 5.19 -15.36
N ILE A 94 3.61 4.99 -16.29
CA ILE A 94 3.48 5.49 -17.68
C ILE A 94 2.19 4.95 -18.32
N ASN A 95 1.85 3.68 -18.09
CA ASN A 95 0.61 3.09 -18.59
C ASN A 95 -0.64 3.70 -17.94
N ILE A 96 -0.62 3.92 -16.62
CA ILE A 96 -1.70 4.61 -15.90
C ILE A 96 -1.87 6.02 -16.45
N LYS A 97 -0.77 6.77 -16.57
CA LYS A 97 -0.76 8.11 -17.13
C LYS A 97 -1.36 8.14 -18.54
N ALA A 98 -0.96 7.23 -19.42
CA ALA A 98 -1.47 7.16 -20.79
C ALA A 98 -3.00 6.91 -20.86
N CYS A 99 -3.57 6.22 -19.86
CA CYS A 99 -5.02 6.08 -19.73
C CYS A 99 -5.68 7.36 -19.23
N LEU A 100 -5.10 7.99 -18.20
CA LEU A 100 -5.62 9.23 -17.61
C LEU A 100 -5.60 10.40 -18.60
N ASP A 101 -4.53 10.55 -19.37
CA ASP A 101 -4.39 11.59 -20.40
C ASP A 101 -5.48 11.52 -21.48
N LYS A 102 -6.14 10.35 -21.67
CA LYS A 102 -7.27 10.18 -22.60
C LYS A 102 -8.62 10.58 -21.98
N CYS A 103 -8.72 10.61 -20.67
CA CYS A 103 -10.00 10.72 -19.96
C CYS A 103 -10.16 12.02 -19.17
N GLY A 104 -9.11 12.81 -18.98
CA GLY A 104 -9.19 13.96 -18.09
C GLY A 104 -7.92 14.80 -18.01
N PRO A 105 -7.70 15.49 -16.88
CA PRO A 105 -6.56 16.35 -16.69
C PRO A 105 -5.23 15.58 -16.74
N GLN A 106 -4.23 16.18 -17.35
CA GLN A 106 -2.91 15.57 -17.51
C GLN A 106 -2.23 15.38 -16.13
N VAL A 107 -1.74 14.16 -15.89
CA VAL A 107 -0.94 13.82 -14.71
C VAL A 107 0.54 13.86 -15.11
N ASN A 108 1.28 14.83 -14.56
CA ASN A 108 2.67 15.07 -14.94
C ASN A 108 3.69 14.61 -13.89
N SER A 109 3.23 13.98 -12.80
CA SER A 109 4.08 13.50 -11.71
C SER A 109 3.73 12.08 -11.34
N SER A 110 4.75 11.26 -11.01
CA SER A 110 4.58 9.95 -10.39
C SER A 110 4.42 10.03 -8.86
N ASP A 111 4.44 11.22 -8.28
CA ASP A 111 4.07 11.43 -6.89
C ASP A 111 2.55 11.43 -6.75
N LEU A 112 2.02 10.36 -6.14
CA LEU A 112 0.58 10.18 -5.93
C LEU A 112 0.11 10.57 -4.53
N ARG A 113 0.93 11.22 -3.71
CA ARG A 113 0.49 11.77 -2.41
C ARG A 113 -0.72 12.69 -2.53
N PRO A 114 -0.87 13.53 -3.58
CA PRO A 114 -2.10 14.32 -3.77
C PRO A 114 -3.38 13.48 -3.95
N TRP A 115 -3.27 12.26 -4.48
CA TRP A 115 -4.41 11.34 -4.58
C TRP A 115 -4.80 10.78 -3.21
N LEU A 116 -3.79 10.40 -2.41
CA LEU A 116 -4.01 9.90 -1.06
C LEU A 116 -4.83 10.90 -0.23
N TYR A 117 -4.47 12.19 -0.27
CA TYR A 117 -5.20 13.25 0.43
C TYR A 117 -6.62 13.50 -0.08
N GLN A 118 -6.98 12.98 -1.24
CA GLN A 118 -8.34 13.01 -1.80
C GLN A 118 -9.16 11.76 -1.45
N GLY A 119 -8.60 10.84 -0.68
CA GLY A 119 -9.23 9.58 -0.28
C GLY A 119 -8.95 8.40 -1.20
N VAL A 120 -7.88 8.46 -2.01
CA VAL A 120 -7.41 7.33 -2.80
C VAL A 120 -6.33 6.56 -2.02
N MET A 121 -6.70 5.46 -1.41
CA MET A 121 -5.76 4.58 -0.71
C MET A 121 -4.95 3.77 -1.71
N LEU A 122 -3.64 3.95 -1.71
CA LEU A 122 -2.67 3.32 -2.60
C LEU A 122 -1.95 2.19 -1.84
N LEU A 123 -2.49 0.98 -1.88
CA LEU A 123 -2.10 -0.15 -1.04
C LEU A 123 -1.44 -1.26 -1.85
N ASN A 124 -0.28 -1.76 -1.42
CA ASN A 124 0.34 -2.94 -1.99
C ASN A 124 -0.06 -4.21 -1.24
N MET A 125 -0.12 -5.36 -1.91
CA MET A 125 -0.31 -6.67 -1.29
C MET A 125 0.88 -7.10 -0.44
N SER A 126 2.07 -6.62 -0.78
CA SER A 126 3.27 -6.67 0.06
C SER A 126 3.71 -5.24 0.37
N LEU A 127 3.80 -4.87 1.66
CA LEU A 127 4.19 -3.51 2.02
C LEU A 127 5.70 -3.28 1.93
N THR A 128 6.50 -4.36 1.85
CA THR A 128 7.94 -4.28 1.64
C THR A 128 8.41 -5.35 0.68
N THR A 129 9.57 -5.11 0.05
CA THR A 129 10.36 -6.11 -0.65
C THR A 129 11.84 -5.79 -0.46
N GLU A 130 12.75 -6.56 -1.07
CA GLU A 130 14.18 -6.26 -1.05
C GLU A 130 14.59 -5.51 -2.33
N VAL A 131 15.63 -4.71 -2.21
CA VAL A 131 16.23 -4.01 -3.36
C VAL A 131 16.66 -5.02 -4.42
N GLY A 132 16.21 -4.79 -5.66
CA GLY A 132 16.48 -5.68 -6.79
C GLY A 132 15.59 -6.93 -6.85
N GLN A 133 14.71 -7.17 -5.89
CA GLN A 133 13.86 -8.35 -5.83
C GLN A 133 12.39 -7.97 -5.65
N SER A 134 11.50 -8.63 -6.39
CA SER A 134 10.04 -8.42 -6.26
C SER A 134 9.40 -9.58 -5.49
N ASN A 135 8.35 -9.27 -4.74
CA ASN A 135 7.47 -10.24 -4.06
C ASN A 135 8.09 -11.10 -2.94
N VAL A 136 9.35 -10.88 -2.55
CA VAL A 136 10.03 -11.75 -1.59
C VAL A 136 9.40 -11.71 -0.18
N HIS A 137 8.70 -10.64 0.18
CA HIS A 137 8.04 -10.49 1.49
C HIS A 137 6.51 -10.73 1.44
N LYS A 138 5.94 -11.05 0.29
CA LYS A 138 4.50 -11.11 0.07
C LYS A 138 3.77 -12.08 1.00
N SER A 139 4.35 -13.26 1.26
CA SER A 139 3.73 -14.26 2.15
C SER A 139 3.54 -13.76 3.58
N TYR A 140 4.40 -12.87 4.05
CA TYR A 140 4.34 -12.27 5.39
C TYR A 140 3.33 -11.12 5.47
N TRP A 141 3.24 -10.29 4.42
CA TRP A 141 2.33 -9.14 4.41
C TRP A 141 0.90 -9.47 4.03
N LYS A 142 0.69 -10.45 3.15
CA LYS A 142 -0.65 -10.79 2.62
C LYS A 142 -1.69 -11.02 3.71
N PRO A 143 -1.43 -11.77 4.82
CA PRO A 143 -2.42 -11.98 5.88
C PRO A 143 -2.86 -10.67 6.56
N PHE A 144 -1.93 -9.76 6.78
CA PHE A 144 -2.22 -8.45 7.36
C PHE A 144 -3.01 -7.56 6.39
N VAL A 145 -2.54 -7.43 5.15
CA VAL A 145 -3.18 -6.58 4.13
C VAL A 145 -4.62 -7.03 3.84
N THR A 146 -4.85 -8.34 3.71
CA THR A 146 -6.22 -8.87 3.49
C THR A 146 -7.13 -8.63 4.68
N ALA A 147 -6.61 -8.68 5.91
CA ALA A 147 -7.37 -8.33 7.10
C ALA A 147 -7.73 -6.84 7.12
N MET A 148 -6.79 -5.95 6.76
CA MET A 148 -7.05 -4.51 6.66
C MET A 148 -8.12 -4.19 5.61
N ILE A 149 -8.11 -4.87 4.45
CA ILE A 149 -9.16 -4.72 3.43
C ILE A 149 -10.52 -5.17 3.97
N THR A 150 -10.58 -6.28 4.69
CA THR A 150 -11.82 -6.75 5.32
C THR A 150 -12.37 -5.74 6.32
N GLU A 151 -11.51 -5.17 7.17
CA GLU A 151 -11.93 -4.15 8.17
C GLU A 151 -12.44 -2.88 7.48
N ILE A 152 -11.67 -2.30 6.56
CA ILE A 152 -12.06 -1.03 5.92
C ILE A 152 -13.35 -1.17 5.13
N THR A 153 -13.57 -2.31 4.48
CA THR A 153 -14.81 -2.57 3.74
C THR A 153 -16.02 -2.85 4.63
N SER A 154 -15.79 -3.11 5.92
CA SER A 154 -16.86 -3.25 6.90
C SER A 154 -17.30 -1.90 7.52
N LEU A 155 -16.55 -0.81 7.30
CA LEU A 155 -16.85 0.51 7.84
C LEU A 155 -17.92 1.26 7.04
N SER A 156 -17.94 1.08 5.72
CA SER A 156 -18.83 1.81 4.81
C SER A 156 -19.01 1.06 3.51
N ASP A 157 -20.14 1.29 2.85
CA ASP A 157 -20.36 0.85 1.46
C ASP A 157 -19.85 1.89 0.44
N GLY A 158 -19.79 1.52 -0.83
CA GLY A 158 -19.55 2.46 -1.93
C GLY A 158 -18.10 2.76 -2.26
N ILE A 159 -17.12 2.08 -1.64
CA ILE A 159 -15.71 2.22 -1.99
C ILE A 159 -15.48 1.67 -3.41
N CYS A 160 -14.71 2.39 -4.23
CA CYS A 160 -14.28 1.94 -5.56
C CYS A 160 -12.95 1.19 -5.48
N PHE A 161 -12.91 -0.05 -5.94
CA PHE A 161 -11.69 -0.85 -6.00
C PHE A 161 -11.17 -0.94 -7.43
N PHE A 162 -9.87 -0.66 -7.61
CA PHE A 162 -9.14 -0.94 -8.84
C PHE A 162 -8.18 -2.10 -8.60
N LEU A 163 -8.49 -3.25 -9.19
CA LEU A 163 -7.77 -4.52 -9.01
C LEU A 163 -7.03 -4.88 -10.30
N TRP A 164 -5.84 -4.31 -10.46
CA TRP A 164 -5.03 -4.52 -11.67
C TRP A 164 -4.08 -5.71 -11.50
N GLY A 165 -4.37 -6.76 -12.28
CA GLY A 165 -3.59 -8.00 -12.29
C GLY A 165 -3.98 -9.00 -11.19
N ARG A 166 -3.46 -10.22 -11.32
CA ARG A 166 -3.86 -11.39 -10.50
C ARG A 166 -3.65 -11.19 -9.00
N ASP A 167 -2.59 -10.49 -8.61
CA ASP A 167 -2.28 -10.26 -7.20
C ASP A 167 -3.29 -9.34 -6.53
N ALA A 168 -3.71 -8.29 -7.23
CA ALA A 168 -4.76 -7.39 -6.78
C ALA A 168 -6.13 -8.11 -6.76
N GLN A 169 -6.46 -8.87 -7.79
CA GLN A 169 -7.72 -9.62 -7.87
C GLN A 169 -7.88 -10.66 -6.77
N ALA A 170 -6.77 -11.18 -6.23
CA ALA A 170 -6.79 -12.12 -5.13
C ALA A 170 -7.40 -11.57 -3.82
N VAL A 171 -7.59 -10.25 -3.70
CA VAL A 171 -8.25 -9.64 -2.53
C VAL A 171 -9.77 -9.70 -2.59
N LYS A 172 -10.37 -9.95 -3.75
CA LYS A 172 -11.82 -9.91 -3.97
C LYS A 172 -12.65 -10.68 -2.93
N PRO A 173 -12.27 -11.90 -2.47
CA PRO A 173 -12.99 -12.61 -1.42
C PRO A 173 -12.99 -11.90 -0.05
N HIS A 174 -12.07 -10.94 0.16
CA HIS A 174 -11.91 -10.19 1.40
C HIS A 174 -12.65 -8.86 1.40
N ILE A 175 -13.21 -8.42 0.27
CA ILE A 175 -14.04 -7.23 0.15
C ILE A 175 -15.44 -7.59 0.67
N LYS A 176 -15.89 -6.94 1.74
CA LYS A 176 -17.20 -7.15 2.38
C LYS A 176 -18.11 -5.96 2.11
N GLY A 177 -19.43 -6.19 2.06
CA GLY A 177 -20.39 -5.10 1.81
C GLY A 177 -20.62 -4.82 0.33
N LYS A 178 -21.14 -3.63 0.02
CA LYS A 178 -21.50 -3.21 -1.34
C LYS A 178 -20.50 -2.19 -1.85
N HIS A 179 -19.61 -2.61 -2.75
CA HIS A 179 -18.53 -1.80 -3.31
C HIS A 179 -18.50 -1.91 -4.84
N TYR A 180 -17.81 -0.98 -5.49
CA TYR A 180 -17.61 -1.00 -6.94
C TYR A 180 -16.24 -1.62 -7.23
N ILE A 181 -16.20 -2.69 -8.02
CA ILE A 181 -14.95 -3.43 -8.31
C ILE A 181 -14.66 -3.36 -9.81
N TYR A 182 -13.53 -2.77 -10.14
CA TYR A 182 -13.01 -2.67 -11.51
C TYR A 182 -11.77 -3.55 -11.61
N GLU A 183 -11.86 -4.60 -12.43
CA GLU A 183 -10.81 -5.59 -12.66
C GLU A 183 -10.21 -5.41 -14.06
N TRP A 184 -8.88 -5.62 -14.14
CA TRP A 184 -8.18 -5.59 -15.43
C TRP A 184 -7.09 -6.65 -15.49
#